data_c4600ff416797deef02c13f0224b3801
#
_entry.id   c4600ff416797deef02c13f0224b3801
#
_cell.length_a   1.000
_cell.length_b   1.000
_cell.length_c   1.000
_cell.angle_alpha   90.00
_cell.angle_beta   90.00
_cell.angle_gamma   90.00
#
_symmetry.space_group_name_H-M   'P 1'
#
loop_
_entity.id
_entity.type
_entity.pdbx_description
1 polymer ?
#
loop_
_entity_poly.entity_id
_entity_poly.type
_entity_poly.pdbx_seq_one_letter_code
_entity_poly.pdbx_strand_id
1 'polypeptide(L)'
;GFSWTRISILQIYSILGGVPYYLSLLDKKQGVEGNVDRLFFSSHAELKREYGRLYSSLFRNSEAYMRVIEVLASCRQGMTRKEIMEKLKLKSGGTLTKVLSELINCDFVRGYNTRDKKIKQKDQIFQLTDLYTLFYMTFCHPGTTDTEYWTHLMGKPRQNTWYGLAFERVCMLHIPQIKHFLGIDQIHTEYYS
;
A
#
# COMPACT_ATOMS: atom_id res chain seq x y z
N GLY A 1 -11.94 13.81 -20.26
CA GLY A 1 -11.84 12.69 -19.30
C GLY A 1 -11.15 11.49 -19.93
N PHE A 2 -10.70 10.55 -19.12
CA PHE A 2 -10.25 9.24 -19.61
C PHE A 2 -11.45 8.47 -20.15
N SER A 3 -11.28 7.79 -21.29
CA SER A 3 -12.26 6.83 -21.81
C SER A 3 -12.11 5.42 -21.17
N TRP A 4 -11.53 5.36 -19.99
CA TRP A 4 -11.28 4.11 -19.29
C TRP A 4 -12.55 3.52 -18.69
N THR A 5 -12.61 2.19 -18.68
CA THR A 5 -13.67 1.47 -18.01
C THR A 5 -13.55 1.65 -16.48
N ARG A 6 -14.63 1.37 -15.75
CA ARG A 6 -14.59 1.36 -14.27
C ARG A 6 -13.54 0.36 -13.75
N ILE A 7 -13.36 -0.77 -14.43
CA ILE A 7 -12.35 -1.77 -14.09
C ILE A 7 -10.96 -1.18 -14.26
N SER A 8 -10.67 -0.51 -15.37
CA SER A 8 -9.36 0.13 -15.61
C SER A 8 -9.06 1.21 -14.56
N ILE A 9 -10.07 1.98 -14.15
CA ILE A 9 -9.93 2.97 -13.08
C ILE A 9 -9.60 2.28 -11.75
N LEU A 10 -10.29 1.18 -11.42
CA LEU A 10 -10.02 0.43 -10.21
C LEU A 10 -8.62 -0.21 -10.23
N GLN A 11 -8.20 -0.74 -11.38
CA GLN A 11 -6.88 -1.32 -11.55
C GLN A 11 -5.77 -0.29 -11.29
N ILE A 12 -5.86 0.90 -11.90
CA ILE A 12 -4.84 1.93 -11.68
C ILE A 12 -4.88 2.48 -10.25
N TYR A 13 -6.07 2.64 -9.68
CA TYR A 13 -6.23 3.04 -8.29
C TYR A 13 -5.61 2.03 -7.34
N SER A 14 -5.73 0.73 -7.63
CA SER A 14 -5.10 -0.37 -6.87
C SER A 14 -3.57 -0.34 -6.88
N ILE A 15 -2.96 0.47 -7.75
CA ILE A 15 -1.51 0.62 -7.89
C ILE A 15 -1.03 1.97 -7.36
N LEU A 16 -1.71 3.05 -7.74
CA LEU A 16 -1.30 4.42 -7.44
C LEU A 16 -1.94 5.00 -6.17
N GLY A 17 -3.02 4.37 -5.68
CA GLY A 17 -3.88 5.01 -4.70
C GLY A 17 -4.59 6.24 -5.28
N GLY A 18 -5.11 7.10 -4.40
CA GLY A 18 -5.81 8.33 -4.75
C GLY A 18 -4.93 9.58 -4.79
N VAL A 19 -3.61 9.46 -4.88
CA VAL A 19 -2.69 10.61 -4.83
C VAL A 19 -2.80 11.45 -6.09
N PRO A 20 -3.25 12.72 -6.01
CA PRO A 20 -3.52 13.55 -7.20
C PRO A 20 -2.30 13.71 -8.11
N TYR A 21 -1.11 13.85 -7.53
CA TYR A 21 0.13 13.94 -8.29
C TYR A 21 0.35 12.69 -9.16
N TYR A 22 0.22 11.48 -8.60
CA TYR A 22 0.41 10.25 -9.36
C TYR A 22 -0.62 10.09 -10.47
N LEU A 23 -1.86 10.46 -10.19
CA LEU A 23 -2.94 10.45 -11.20
C LEU A 23 -2.70 11.46 -12.31
N SER A 24 -2.06 12.59 -12.04
CA SER A 24 -1.71 13.61 -13.03
C SER A 24 -0.65 13.14 -14.03
N LEU A 25 0.16 12.15 -13.66
CA LEU A 25 1.19 11.57 -14.52
C LEU A 25 0.64 10.59 -15.57
N LEU A 26 -0.65 10.24 -15.49
CA LEU A 26 -1.24 9.26 -16.40
C LEU A 26 -1.38 9.82 -17.83
N ASP A 27 -0.91 9.05 -18.81
CA ASP A 27 -1.17 9.32 -20.22
C ASP A 27 -2.55 8.76 -20.59
N LYS A 28 -3.45 9.67 -21.01
CA LYS A 28 -4.83 9.34 -21.38
C LYS A 28 -4.93 8.49 -22.65
N LYS A 29 -3.87 8.45 -23.46
CA LYS A 29 -3.82 7.68 -24.70
C LYS A 29 -3.38 6.23 -24.49
N GLN A 30 -2.81 5.93 -23.32
CA GLN A 30 -2.34 4.59 -22.99
C GLN A 30 -3.33 3.85 -22.09
N GLY A 31 -3.33 2.52 -22.15
CA GLY A 31 -4.02 1.65 -21.20
C GLY A 31 -3.35 1.63 -19.82
N VAL A 32 -3.90 0.81 -18.92
CA VAL A 32 -3.37 0.64 -17.57
C VAL A 32 -1.94 0.13 -17.62
N GLU A 33 -1.70 -0.93 -18.38
CA GLU A 33 -0.40 -1.60 -18.48
C GLU A 33 0.70 -0.67 -18.97
N GLY A 34 0.46 0.03 -20.08
CA GLY A 34 1.43 0.97 -20.63
C GLY A 34 1.75 2.14 -19.70
N ASN A 35 0.76 2.65 -18.94
CA ASN A 35 1.00 3.65 -17.93
C ASN A 35 1.84 3.11 -16.77
N VAL A 36 1.55 1.90 -16.31
CA VAL A 36 2.31 1.27 -15.21
C VAL A 36 3.76 1.02 -15.63
N ASP A 37 3.98 0.45 -16.82
CA ASP A 37 5.33 0.22 -17.33
C ASP A 37 6.12 1.53 -17.47
N ARG A 38 5.52 2.56 -18.04
CA ARG A 38 6.14 3.88 -18.17
C ARG A 38 6.50 4.50 -16.82
N LEU A 39 5.60 4.41 -15.84
CA LEU A 39 5.78 5.07 -14.54
C LEU A 39 6.69 4.32 -13.58
N PHE A 40 6.78 2.97 -13.67
CA PHE A 40 7.51 2.14 -12.71
C PHE A 40 8.68 1.36 -13.30
N PHE A 41 8.65 0.99 -14.58
CA PHE A 41 9.61 0.02 -15.14
C PHE A 41 10.49 0.60 -16.27
N SER A 42 10.11 1.72 -16.88
CA SER A 42 10.92 2.39 -17.90
C SER A 42 12.26 2.89 -17.32
N SER A 43 13.22 3.20 -18.21
CA SER A 43 14.52 3.76 -17.82
C SER A 43 14.41 5.09 -17.05
N HIS A 44 13.36 5.87 -17.32
CA HIS A 44 13.07 7.15 -16.69
C HIS A 44 11.84 7.10 -15.77
N ALA A 45 11.52 5.93 -15.22
CA ALA A 45 10.35 5.70 -14.39
C ALA A 45 10.26 6.69 -13.22
N GLU A 46 9.31 7.62 -13.30
CA GLU A 46 9.14 8.70 -12.32
C GLU A 46 8.77 8.14 -10.94
N LEU A 47 7.79 7.24 -10.91
CA LEU A 47 7.30 6.68 -9.66
C LEU A 47 8.25 5.66 -9.04
N LYS A 48 9.15 5.06 -9.81
CA LYS A 48 10.21 4.23 -9.23
C LYS A 48 11.18 5.08 -8.39
N ARG A 49 11.47 6.30 -8.81
CA ARG A 49 12.35 7.25 -8.10
C ARG A 49 11.63 7.98 -6.97
N GLU A 50 10.32 8.09 -7.06
CA GLU A 50 9.49 8.79 -6.08
C GLU A 50 9.52 8.13 -4.70
N TYR A 51 9.70 6.81 -4.61
CA TYR A 51 9.70 6.09 -3.33
C TYR A 51 10.68 6.68 -2.32
N GLY A 52 11.92 6.89 -2.69
CA GLY A 52 12.92 7.49 -1.80
C GLY A 52 12.63 8.95 -1.47
N ARG A 53 12.11 9.72 -2.44
CA ARG A 53 11.74 11.13 -2.26
C ARG A 53 10.56 11.29 -1.31
N LEU A 54 9.54 10.46 -1.45
CA LEU A 54 8.33 10.47 -0.62
C LEU A 54 8.71 10.39 0.86
N TYR A 55 9.45 9.37 1.25
CA TYR A 55 9.81 9.17 2.65
C TYR A 55 10.78 10.23 3.17
N SER A 56 11.73 10.68 2.37
CA SER A 56 12.66 11.74 2.76
C SER A 56 12.01 13.11 2.89
N SER A 57 10.93 13.37 2.16
CA SER A 57 10.17 14.62 2.29
C SER A 57 9.26 14.65 3.53
N LEU A 58 8.74 13.50 3.94
CA LEU A 58 7.81 13.39 5.06
C LEU A 58 8.50 13.21 6.41
N PHE A 59 9.64 12.54 6.44
CA PHE A 59 10.28 12.12 7.68
C PHE A 59 11.75 12.52 7.75
N ARG A 60 12.11 13.21 8.83
CA ARG A 60 13.50 13.71 9.05
C ARG A 60 14.55 12.59 9.09
N ASN A 61 14.18 11.41 9.59
CA ASN A 61 15.01 10.20 9.59
C ASN A 61 14.29 9.08 8.80
N SER A 62 14.16 9.30 7.49
CA SER A 62 13.40 8.43 6.59
C SER A 62 13.86 6.98 6.59
N GLU A 63 15.12 6.70 6.86
CA GLU A 63 15.68 5.34 6.91
C GLU A 63 14.96 4.46 7.94
N ALA A 64 14.69 4.99 9.14
CA ALA A 64 13.98 4.25 10.17
C ALA A 64 12.55 3.87 9.74
N TYR A 65 11.86 4.76 9.02
CA TYR A 65 10.52 4.51 8.50
C TYR A 65 10.54 3.50 7.35
N MET A 66 11.47 3.65 6.41
CA MET A 66 11.63 2.74 5.28
C MET A 66 11.90 1.30 5.76
N ARG A 67 12.76 1.11 6.75
CA ARG A 67 13.01 -0.22 7.35
C ARG A 67 11.76 -0.84 7.98
N VAL A 68 10.91 -0.05 8.65
CA VAL A 68 9.63 -0.53 9.19
C VAL A 68 8.68 -0.90 8.05
N ILE A 69 8.59 -0.08 7.01
CA ILE A 69 7.77 -0.33 5.82
C ILE A 69 8.22 -1.62 5.11
N GLU A 70 9.51 -1.83 4.91
CA GLU A 70 10.06 -3.05 4.30
C GLU A 70 9.66 -4.31 5.08
N VAL A 71 9.76 -4.25 6.40
CA VAL A 71 9.35 -5.36 7.27
C VAL A 71 7.84 -5.60 7.16
N LEU A 72 7.01 -4.55 7.21
CA LEU A 72 5.56 -4.67 7.07
C LEU A 72 5.13 -5.16 5.68
N ALA A 73 5.81 -4.73 4.63
CA ALA A 73 5.55 -5.19 3.26
C ALA A 73 5.79 -6.70 3.08
N SER A 74 6.66 -7.29 3.90
CA SER A 74 6.94 -8.74 3.87
C SER A 74 5.82 -9.60 4.46
N CYS A 75 4.83 -9.01 5.13
CA CYS A 75 3.73 -9.73 5.77
C CYS A 75 2.38 -9.07 5.50
N ARG A 76 1.57 -9.70 4.65
CA ARG A 76 0.29 -9.17 4.20
C ARG A 76 -0.74 -9.02 5.32
N GLN A 77 -0.71 -9.90 6.31
CA GLN A 77 -1.63 -9.89 7.46
C GLN A 77 -1.25 -8.83 8.50
N GLY A 78 -0.08 -8.20 8.31
CA GLY A 78 0.48 -7.29 9.28
C GLY A 78 1.27 -8.01 10.37
N MET A 79 1.82 -7.25 11.30
CA MET A 79 2.65 -7.76 12.39
C MET A 79 2.36 -7.01 13.69
N THR A 80 2.53 -7.71 14.79
CA THR A 80 2.58 -7.08 16.10
C THR A 80 3.85 -6.25 16.26
N ARG A 81 3.82 -5.28 17.17
CA ARG A 81 5.01 -4.50 17.50
C ARG A 81 6.21 -5.37 17.89
N LYS A 82 5.95 -6.47 18.61
CA LYS A 82 6.99 -7.43 19.04
C LYS A 82 7.67 -8.08 17.83
N GLU A 83 6.90 -8.60 16.87
CA GLU A 83 7.42 -9.22 15.65
C GLU A 83 8.22 -8.22 14.80
N ILE A 84 7.77 -6.97 14.70
CA ILE A 84 8.52 -5.91 14.00
C ILE A 84 9.86 -5.66 14.70
N MET A 85 9.87 -5.57 16.04
CA MET A 85 11.12 -5.40 16.81
C MET A 85 12.10 -6.54 16.59
N GLU A 86 11.62 -7.78 16.61
CA GLU A 86 12.41 -8.97 16.38
C GLU A 86 13.03 -8.99 14.98
N LYS A 87 12.22 -8.72 13.95
CA LYS A 87 12.71 -8.64 12.55
C LYS A 87 13.73 -7.52 12.34
N LEU A 88 13.53 -6.38 12.97
CA LEU A 88 14.46 -5.24 12.92
C LEU A 88 15.66 -5.38 13.87
N LYS A 89 15.69 -6.42 14.72
CA LYS A 89 16.72 -6.67 15.76
C LYS A 89 16.88 -5.46 16.70
N LEU A 90 15.78 -4.82 17.09
CA LEU A 90 15.81 -3.65 17.94
C LEU A 90 15.91 -4.04 19.42
N LYS A 91 16.84 -3.42 20.16
CA LYS A 91 17.02 -3.61 21.60
C LYS A 91 15.99 -2.86 22.43
N SER A 92 15.43 -1.77 21.91
CA SER A 92 14.41 -0.97 22.59
C SER A 92 13.32 -0.52 21.61
N GLY A 93 12.12 -0.30 22.12
CA GLY A 93 10.95 -0.04 21.28
C GLY A 93 10.49 1.42 21.23
N GLY A 94 11.12 2.36 21.92
CA GLY A 94 10.66 3.75 21.99
C GLY A 94 10.61 4.42 20.61
N THR A 95 11.68 4.32 19.86
CA THR A 95 11.75 4.85 18.47
C THR A 95 10.73 4.17 17.56
N LEU A 96 10.55 2.85 17.67
CA LEU A 96 9.56 2.12 16.86
C LEU A 96 8.13 2.58 17.16
N THR A 97 7.79 2.85 18.41
CA THR A 97 6.46 3.36 18.77
C THR A 97 6.18 4.70 18.10
N LYS A 98 7.14 5.61 18.09
CA LYS A 98 7.03 6.89 17.41
C LYS A 98 6.86 6.70 15.89
N VAL A 99 7.70 5.88 15.26
CA VAL A 99 7.64 5.59 13.83
C VAL A 99 6.28 5.01 13.43
N LEU A 100 5.78 4.02 14.16
CA LEU A 100 4.47 3.43 13.88
C LEU A 100 3.33 4.44 14.04
N SER A 101 3.37 5.28 15.08
CA SER A 101 2.37 6.33 15.28
C SER A 101 2.35 7.34 14.12
N GLU A 102 3.51 7.78 13.67
CA GLU A 102 3.60 8.73 12.55
C GLU A 102 3.18 8.10 11.22
N LEU A 103 3.53 6.82 10.97
CA LEU A 103 3.06 6.09 9.78
C LEU A 103 1.54 5.89 9.77
N ILE A 104 0.92 5.72 10.95
CA ILE A 104 -0.54 5.67 11.06
C ILE A 104 -1.15 7.04 10.78
N ASN A 105 -0.60 8.11 11.35
CA ASN A 105 -1.08 9.47 11.15
C ASN A 105 -0.99 9.94 9.68
N CYS A 106 -0.07 9.35 8.92
CA CYS A 106 0.10 9.61 7.48
C CYS A 106 -0.63 8.58 6.58
N ASP A 107 -1.48 7.71 7.13
CA ASP A 107 -2.25 6.68 6.42
C ASP A 107 -1.42 5.62 5.66
N PHE A 108 -0.11 5.51 5.95
CA PHE A 108 0.72 4.44 5.39
C PHE A 108 0.43 3.09 6.03
N VAL A 109 0.12 3.10 7.32
CA VAL A 109 -0.08 1.91 8.14
C VAL A 109 -1.39 2.05 8.91
N ARG A 110 -2.15 0.97 9.00
CA ARG A 110 -3.25 0.87 9.94
C ARG A 110 -2.88 0.00 11.13
N GLY A 111 -3.36 0.38 12.31
CA GLY A 111 -3.31 -0.46 13.49
C GLY A 111 -4.71 -1.00 13.80
N TYR A 112 -4.84 -2.30 14.02
CA TYR A 112 -6.10 -2.93 14.41
C TYR A 112 -5.90 -4.00 15.47
N ASN A 113 -6.94 -4.26 16.24
CA ASN A 113 -6.94 -5.33 17.24
C ASN A 113 -7.55 -6.59 16.63
N THR A 114 -7.02 -7.75 16.99
CA THR A 114 -7.65 -9.02 16.65
C THR A 114 -8.93 -9.22 17.46
N ARG A 115 -9.83 -10.11 17.00
CA ARG A 115 -11.16 -10.35 17.58
C ARG A 115 -11.16 -10.79 19.06
N ASP A 116 -10.05 -11.30 19.56
CA ASP A 116 -9.93 -11.73 20.96
C ASP A 116 -9.91 -10.53 21.90
N LYS A 117 -11.06 -10.31 22.55
CA LYS A 117 -11.37 -9.17 23.45
C LYS A 117 -10.42 -8.95 24.64
N LYS A 118 -9.44 -9.82 24.86
CA LYS A 118 -8.47 -9.72 25.95
C LYS A 118 -7.12 -9.13 25.53
N ILE A 119 -6.99 -8.71 24.27
CA ILE A 119 -5.72 -8.24 23.74
C ILE A 119 -5.45 -6.82 24.24
N LYS A 120 -4.37 -6.68 24.99
CA LYS A 120 -3.87 -5.38 25.46
C LYS A 120 -3.36 -4.59 24.25
N GLN A 121 -3.32 -3.26 24.32
CA GLN A 121 -2.78 -2.36 23.28
C GLN A 121 -1.41 -2.81 22.70
N LYS A 122 -0.64 -3.59 23.48
CA LYS A 122 0.65 -4.17 23.04
C LYS A 122 0.55 -5.24 21.95
N ASP A 123 -0.65 -5.79 21.72
CA ASP A 123 -0.90 -6.88 20.77
C ASP A 123 -1.60 -6.37 19.49
N GLN A 124 -1.66 -5.05 19.31
CA GLN A 124 -2.15 -4.43 18.10
C GLN A 124 -1.34 -4.90 16.88
N ILE A 125 -2.04 -5.21 15.81
CA ILE A 125 -1.43 -5.58 14.53
C ILE A 125 -1.29 -4.32 13.67
N PHE A 126 -0.10 -4.13 13.12
CA PHE A 126 0.24 -3.05 12.20
C PHE A 126 0.35 -3.60 10.80
N GLN A 127 -0.39 -3.00 9.88
CA GLN A 127 -0.49 -3.47 8.50
C GLN A 127 -0.25 -2.30 7.53
N LEU A 128 0.62 -2.51 6.56
CA LEU A 128 0.85 -1.56 5.48
C LEU A 128 -0.40 -1.47 4.58
N THR A 129 -0.90 -0.27 4.36
CA THR A 129 -2.14 -0.01 3.61
C THR A 129 -1.94 0.84 2.37
N ASP A 130 -0.89 1.65 2.31
CA ASP A 130 -0.61 2.49 1.14
C ASP A 130 -0.35 1.65 -0.11
N LEU A 131 -1.23 1.81 -1.11
CA LEU A 131 -1.23 0.98 -2.32
C LEU A 131 0.00 1.20 -3.18
N TYR A 132 0.46 2.46 -3.30
CA TYR A 132 1.67 2.77 -4.06
C TYR A 132 2.91 2.10 -3.43
N THR A 133 3.08 2.24 -2.12
CA THR A 133 4.19 1.61 -1.40
C THR A 133 4.14 0.09 -1.48
N LEU A 134 2.96 -0.51 -1.31
CA LEU A 134 2.77 -1.96 -1.46
C LEU A 134 3.15 -2.44 -2.86
N PHE A 135 2.71 -1.73 -3.91
CA PHE A 135 3.05 -2.06 -5.28
C PHE A 135 4.57 -1.94 -5.51
N TYR A 136 5.17 -0.84 -5.08
CA TYR A 136 6.60 -0.61 -5.20
C TYR A 136 7.41 -1.73 -4.54
N MET A 137 7.10 -2.08 -3.30
CA MET A 137 7.79 -3.12 -2.55
C MET A 137 7.62 -4.52 -3.17
N THR A 138 6.47 -4.78 -3.79
CA THR A 138 6.17 -6.09 -4.39
C THR A 138 6.83 -6.28 -5.75
N PHE A 139 6.91 -5.23 -6.57
CA PHE A 139 7.29 -5.35 -7.98
C PHE A 139 8.54 -4.56 -8.37
N CYS A 140 8.80 -3.42 -7.72
CA CYS A 140 9.90 -2.54 -8.10
C CYS A 140 11.14 -2.73 -7.21
N HIS A 141 10.95 -2.93 -5.90
CA HIS A 141 12.05 -3.09 -4.95
C HIS A 141 12.98 -4.29 -5.25
N PRO A 142 12.46 -5.47 -5.65
CA PRO A 142 13.31 -6.59 -6.04
C PRO A 142 14.21 -6.30 -7.25
N GLY A 143 13.84 -5.27 -8.03
CA GLY A 143 14.54 -4.90 -9.26
C GLY A 143 14.14 -5.77 -10.45
N THR A 144 14.04 -5.12 -11.61
CA THR A 144 13.90 -5.79 -12.90
C THR A 144 14.49 -4.90 -13.98
N THR A 145 15.02 -5.48 -15.03
CA THR A 145 15.51 -4.81 -16.24
C THR A 145 14.46 -4.77 -17.35
N ASP A 146 13.35 -5.49 -17.16
CA ASP A 146 12.24 -5.55 -18.10
C ASP A 146 11.42 -4.25 -18.02
N THR A 147 11.46 -3.45 -19.09
CA THR A 147 10.76 -2.16 -19.17
C THR A 147 9.27 -2.28 -19.47
N GLU A 148 8.80 -3.46 -19.90
CA GLU A 148 7.40 -3.81 -20.13
C GLU A 148 6.92 -4.89 -19.15
N TYR A 149 7.48 -4.88 -17.97
CA TYR A 149 7.30 -5.93 -16.96
C TYR A 149 5.83 -6.15 -16.58
N TRP A 150 5.07 -5.06 -16.41
CA TRP A 150 3.65 -5.15 -16.04
C TRP A 150 2.79 -5.67 -17.19
N THR A 151 3.08 -5.23 -18.42
CA THR A 151 2.45 -5.76 -19.64
C THR A 151 2.73 -7.26 -19.78
N HIS A 152 3.95 -7.71 -19.54
CA HIS A 152 4.31 -9.13 -19.60
C HIS A 152 3.68 -9.97 -18.48
N LEU A 153 3.17 -9.34 -17.42
CA LEU A 153 2.39 -10.03 -16.37
C LEU A 153 0.89 -10.09 -16.69
N MET A 154 0.41 -9.48 -17.76
CA MET A 154 -1.01 -9.43 -18.08
C MET A 154 -1.63 -10.82 -18.14
N GLY A 155 -2.70 -11.02 -17.34
CA GLY A 155 -3.41 -12.29 -17.23
C GLY A 155 -2.67 -13.40 -16.47
N LYS A 156 -1.45 -13.16 -15.99
CA LYS A 156 -0.70 -14.16 -15.20
C LYS A 156 -1.14 -14.18 -13.74
N PRO A 157 -0.99 -15.31 -13.05
CA PRO A 157 -1.38 -15.47 -11.65
C PRO A 157 -0.83 -14.38 -10.72
N ARG A 158 0.39 -13.91 -10.96
CA ARG A 158 1.05 -12.88 -10.14
C ARG A 158 0.31 -11.52 -10.20
N GLN A 159 -0.13 -11.11 -11.41
CA GLN A 159 -0.90 -9.89 -11.59
C GLN A 159 -2.32 -10.04 -10.99
N ASN A 160 -2.98 -11.18 -11.25
CA ASN A 160 -4.32 -11.46 -10.72
C ASN A 160 -4.33 -11.49 -9.19
N THR A 161 -3.30 -12.11 -8.59
CA THR A 161 -3.12 -12.11 -7.13
C THR A 161 -2.96 -10.70 -6.58
N TRP A 162 -2.19 -9.85 -7.27
CA TRP A 162 -2.05 -8.45 -6.88
C TRP A 162 -3.40 -7.74 -6.86
N TYR A 163 -4.16 -7.82 -7.96
CA TYR A 163 -5.45 -7.13 -8.03
C TYR A 163 -6.45 -7.63 -6.99
N GLY A 164 -6.48 -8.92 -6.70
CA GLY A 164 -7.32 -9.47 -5.62
C GLY A 164 -6.98 -8.88 -4.26
N LEU A 165 -5.70 -8.84 -3.91
CA LEU A 165 -5.22 -8.28 -2.64
C LEU A 165 -5.40 -6.76 -2.54
N ALA A 166 -5.10 -6.05 -3.63
CA ALA A 166 -5.27 -4.60 -3.66
C ALA A 166 -6.75 -4.22 -3.59
N PHE A 167 -7.64 -4.99 -4.23
CA PHE A 167 -9.08 -4.79 -4.14
C PHE A 167 -9.60 -4.93 -2.69
N GLU A 168 -9.14 -5.93 -1.96
CA GLU A 168 -9.44 -6.05 -0.53
C GLU A 168 -9.04 -4.77 0.23
N ARG A 169 -7.83 -4.24 -0.03
CA ARG A 169 -7.37 -2.98 0.57
C ARG A 169 -8.25 -1.80 0.19
N VAL A 170 -8.59 -1.68 -1.08
CA VAL A 170 -9.50 -0.62 -1.56
C VAL A 170 -10.84 -0.70 -0.84
N CYS A 171 -11.44 -1.89 -0.73
CA CYS A 171 -12.69 -2.07 0.01
C CYS A 171 -12.56 -1.63 1.47
N MET A 172 -11.48 -2.01 2.15
CA MET A 172 -11.24 -1.65 3.55
C MET A 172 -11.02 -0.14 3.74
N LEU A 173 -10.37 0.53 2.80
CA LEU A 173 -10.20 1.98 2.81
C LEU A 173 -11.52 2.75 2.60
N HIS A 174 -12.48 2.14 1.90
CA HIS A 174 -13.73 2.78 1.50
C HIS A 174 -14.98 2.23 2.21
N ILE A 175 -14.81 1.56 3.35
CA ILE A 175 -15.94 1.00 4.11
C ILE A 175 -17.03 2.04 4.41
N PRO A 176 -16.73 3.27 4.84
CA PRO A 176 -17.77 4.27 5.08
C PRO A 176 -18.60 4.57 3.82
N GLN A 177 -17.95 4.72 2.66
CA GLN A 177 -18.62 4.98 1.39
C GLN A 177 -19.47 3.78 0.94
N ILE A 178 -18.96 2.55 1.14
CA ILE A 178 -19.69 1.32 0.84
C ILE A 178 -20.93 1.21 1.72
N LYS A 179 -20.81 1.46 3.02
CA LYS A 179 -21.95 1.46 3.96
C LYS A 179 -23.00 2.50 3.56
N HIS A 180 -22.57 3.69 3.21
CA HIS A 180 -23.44 4.75 2.75
C HIS A 180 -24.20 4.34 1.49
N PHE A 181 -23.51 3.80 0.50
CA PHE A 181 -24.14 3.31 -0.73
C PHE A 181 -25.16 2.18 -0.49
N LEU A 182 -24.90 1.33 0.50
CA LEU A 182 -25.79 0.22 0.87
C LEU A 182 -26.94 0.66 1.82
N GLY A 183 -26.96 1.92 2.28
CA GLY A 183 -27.95 2.41 3.23
C GLY A 183 -27.83 1.82 4.63
N ILE A 184 -26.65 1.38 5.04
CA ILE A 184 -26.38 0.73 6.33
C ILE A 184 -25.43 1.53 7.23
N ASP A 185 -25.37 2.86 7.06
CA ASP A 185 -24.48 3.74 7.83
C ASP A 185 -24.71 3.63 9.34
N GLN A 186 -25.95 3.44 9.76
CA GLN A 186 -26.36 3.38 11.16
C GLN A 186 -26.13 2.00 11.79
N ILE A 187 -25.79 0.99 10.99
CA ILE A 187 -25.53 -0.36 11.51
C ILE A 187 -24.10 -0.43 12.01
N HIS A 188 -23.94 -0.77 13.30
CA HIS A 188 -22.63 -1.08 13.84
C HIS A 188 -22.13 -2.37 13.19
N THR A 189 -21.04 -2.27 12.45
CA THR A 189 -20.41 -3.41 11.77
C THR A 189 -18.98 -3.57 12.25
N GLU A 190 -18.62 -4.79 12.58
CA GLU A 190 -17.23 -5.19 12.80
C GLU A 190 -16.74 -5.89 11.52
N TYR A 191 -15.55 -5.56 11.07
CA TYR A 191 -14.94 -6.19 9.91
C TYR A 191 -13.54 -6.66 10.26
N TYR A 192 -13.20 -7.82 9.73
CA TYR A 192 -11.95 -8.53 10.01
C TYR A 192 -11.22 -8.80 8.70
N SER A 193 -9.91 -8.80 8.73
CA SER A 193 -9.05 -9.22 7.60
C SER A 193 -8.22 -10.42 8.02
#